data_fba2a51d5650dd5a38f518d93d903308
#
_entry.id   fba2a51d5650dd5a38f518d93d903308
#
_cell.length_a   1.000
_cell.length_b   1.000
_cell.length_c   1.000
_cell.angle_alpha   90.00
_cell.angle_beta   90.00
_cell.angle_gamma   90.00
#
_symmetry.space_group_name_H-M   'P 1'
#
loop_
_entity.id
_entity.type
_entity.pdbx_description
1 polymer ?
#
loop_
_entity_poly.entity_id
_entity_poly.type
_entity_poly.pdbx_seq_one_letter_code
_entity_poly.pdbx_strand_id
1 'polypeptide(L)'
;MKKLSVILLVVLSITFAGFAEAAKTKKRTRNANRVGAYGGAIVGYSMYDADGTANEAGLENIIENANAPFQNLTSSTEDTNIGYQAMFGYRFTRYFAAELALAQFGELKSTARAEMDFGDGFVPASVSLTYSAGGPVISAIGILPIGDKFKFFARLGYLFTSSDRELSSRVDGQAGSFGSAKGDSQDPVYGLGFSWHINQVYSIRAEYQMLNSLGQADRTGEEDLTVIGLGVIIRF
;
A
#
# COMPACT_ATOMS: atom_id res chain seq x y z
N MET A 1 15.53 -0.04 -2.34
CA MET A 1 15.53 -0.74 -1.05
C MET A 1 16.27 -0.01 0.08
N LYS A 2 17.55 0.44 -0.05
CA LYS A 2 18.28 1.11 1.05
C LYS A 2 17.66 2.45 1.52
N LYS A 3 17.04 3.25 0.64
CA LYS A 3 16.41 4.55 1.01
C LYS A 3 15.11 4.37 1.79
N LEU A 4 14.34 3.34 1.52
CA LEU A 4 13.07 3.05 2.21
C LEU A 4 13.31 2.60 3.66
N SER A 5 14.36 1.79 3.89
CA SER A 5 14.76 1.36 5.24
C SER A 5 15.15 2.55 6.15
N VAL A 6 15.75 3.60 5.58
CA VAL A 6 16.11 4.81 6.34
C VAL A 6 14.87 5.61 6.73
N ILE A 7 13.89 5.75 5.83
CA ILE A 7 12.63 6.46 6.09
C ILE A 7 11.83 5.72 7.16
N LEU A 8 11.71 4.39 7.06
CA LEU A 8 11.04 3.57 8.07
C LEU A 8 11.72 3.68 9.44
N LEU A 9 13.04 3.73 9.47
CA LEU A 9 13.83 3.87 10.72
C LEU A 9 13.66 5.27 11.35
N VAL A 10 13.57 6.33 10.53
CA VAL A 10 13.32 7.70 10.99
C VAL A 10 11.88 7.83 11.52
N VAL A 11 10.90 7.28 10.84
CA VAL A 11 9.50 7.29 11.31
C VAL A 11 9.35 6.47 12.59
N LEU A 12 10.02 5.32 12.70
CA LEU A 12 10.05 4.51 13.92
C LEU A 12 10.73 5.26 15.07
N SER A 13 11.81 5.99 14.82
CA SER A 13 12.52 6.77 15.84
C SER A 13 11.72 7.97 16.35
N ILE A 14 10.96 8.65 15.48
CA ILE A 14 10.06 9.75 15.87
C ILE A 14 8.91 9.22 16.75
N THR A 15 8.37 8.04 16.44
CA THR A 15 7.36 7.40 17.28
C THR A 15 7.93 6.99 18.65
N PHE A 16 9.16 6.46 18.71
CA PHE A 16 9.83 6.12 19.98
C PHE A 16 10.18 7.32 20.85
N ALA A 17 10.58 8.45 20.26
CA ALA A 17 10.83 9.69 21.02
C ALA A 17 9.54 10.22 21.68
N GLY A 18 8.39 10.12 21.00
CA GLY A 18 7.06 10.40 21.56
C GLY A 18 6.68 9.47 22.73
N PHE A 19 7.17 8.23 22.76
CA PHE A 19 6.94 7.29 23.86
C PHE A 19 7.56 7.77 25.19
N ALA A 20 8.76 8.36 25.14
CA ALA A 20 9.47 8.78 26.34
C ALA A 20 8.84 10.02 27.00
N GLU A 21 8.20 10.87 26.25
CA GLU A 21 7.59 12.11 26.73
C GLU A 21 6.14 11.90 27.21
N ALA A 22 5.38 11.04 26.52
CA ALA A 22 4.01 10.67 26.90
C ALA A 22 3.95 9.94 28.26
N ALA A 23 5.03 9.26 28.67
CA ALA A 23 5.11 8.57 29.97
C ALA A 23 5.21 9.52 31.17
N LYS A 24 5.58 10.78 30.97
CA LYS A 24 5.74 11.79 32.03
C LYS A 24 4.50 12.63 32.32
N THR A 25 3.40 12.44 31.57
CA THR A 25 2.24 13.34 31.71
C THR A 25 1.30 12.87 32.81
N LYS A 26 1.15 13.73 33.83
CA LYS A 26 0.21 13.63 34.99
C LYS A 26 -1.18 13.14 34.60
N LYS A 27 -1.84 12.38 35.51
CA LYS A 27 -3.26 11.98 35.50
C LYS A 27 -4.17 13.07 34.91
N ARG A 28 -4.51 12.96 33.63
CA ARG A 28 -5.54 13.76 32.97
C ARG A 28 -6.76 12.89 32.71
N THR A 29 -7.92 13.45 32.96
CA THR A 29 -9.24 12.80 32.82
C THR A 29 -9.39 12.05 31.49
N ARG A 30 -9.90 10.82 31.56
CA ARG A 30 -10.27 9.97 30.42
C ARG A 30 -11.24 10.71 29.49
N ASN A 31 -10.75 11.26 28.40
CA ASN A 31 -11.62 11.81 27.38
C ASN A 31 -11.12 11.40 25.98
N ALA A 32 -11.79 10.41 25.40
CA ALA A 32 -11.55 9.97 24.02
C ALA A 32 -11.77 11.10 23.00
N ASN A 33 -12.42 12.18 23.42
CA ASN A 33 -12.79 13.33 22.59
C ASN A 33 -11.78 14.48 22.63
N ARG A 34 -10.58 14.25 23.16
CA ARG A 34 -9.54 15.29 23.27
C ARG A 34 -9.05 15.75 21.88
N VAL A 35 -8.98 17.06 21.73
CA VAL A 35 -8.30 17.75 20.61
C VAL A 35 -6.79 17.64 20.79
N GLY A 36 -6.01 17.56 19.71
CA GLY A 36 -4.55 17.52 19.76
C GLY A 36 -3.93 16.64 18.69
N ALA A 37 -2.62 16.57 18.72
CA ALA A 37 -1.81 15.80 17.80
C ALA A 37 -1.84 14.30 18.15
N TYR A 38 -1.68 13.48 17.12
CA TYR A 38 -1.50 12.05 17.24
C TYR A 38 -0.67 11.52 16.09
N GLY A 39 -0.07 10.37 16.26
CA GLY A 39 0.64 9.66 15.21
C GLY A 39 0.38 8.16 15.31
N GLY A 40 0.71 7.43 14.27
CA GLY A 40 0.51 5.99 14.27
C GLY A 40 1.01 5.29 13.03
N ALA A 41 0.85 3.98 13.04
CA ALA A 41 1.13 3.13 11.90
C ALA A 41 0.02 2.09 11.74
N ILE A 42 -0.23 1.74 10.48
CA ILE A 42 -1.18 0.71 10.06
C ILE A 42 -0.42 -0.28 9.19
N VAL A 43 -0.72 -1.55 9.36
CA VAL A 43 -0.34 -2.63 8.46
C VAL A 43 -1.61 -3.36 8.03
N GLY A 44 -1.67 -3.78 6.79
CA GLY A 44 -2.87 -4.43 6.26
C GLY A 44 -2.64 -5.14 4.95
N TYR A 45 -3.70 -5.76 4.48
CA TYR A 45 -3.74 -6.37 3.16
C TYR A 45 -4.17 -5.34 2.14
N SER A 46 -3.38 -5.22 1.09
CA SER A 46 -3.65 -4.44 -0.11
C SER A 46 -4.09 -5.42 -1.19
N MET A 47 -5.27 -5.21 -1.74
CA MET A 47 -5.87 -6.04 -2.79
C MET A 47 -6.06 -5.16 -4.01
N TYR A 48 -5.32 -5.46 -5.08
CA TYR A 48 -5.47 -4.80 -6.37
C TYR A 48 -6.62 -5.46 -7.14
N ASP A 49 -7.55 -4.66 -7.63
CA ASP A 49 -8.60 -5.12 -8.57
C ASP A 49 -8.05 -5.05 -9.99
N ALA A 50 -7.03 -5.88 -10.24
CA ALA A 50 -6.37 -5.96 -11.52
C ALA A 50 -7.10 -6.97 -12.42
N ASP A 51 -7.22 -6.64 -13.72
CA ASP A 51 -7.62 -7.66 -14.71
C ASP A 51 -6.47 -8.67 -14.88
N GLY A 52 -6.38 -9.62 -13.96
CA GLY A 52 -5.39 -10.69 -13.98
C GLY A 52 -5.38 -11.44 -15.29
N THR A 53 -6.56 -11.67 -15.88
CA THR A 53 -6.72 -12.36 -17.16
C THR A 53 -6.09 -11.57 -18.31
N ALA A 54 -6.27 -10.25 -18.37
CA ALA A 54 -5.66 -9.42 -19.39
C ALA A 54 -4.13 -9.33 -19.23
N ASN A 55 -3.65 -9.19 -18.01
CA ASN A 55 -2.21 -9.19 -17.71
C ASN A 55 -1.57 -10.54 -18.07
N GLU A 56 -2.21 -11.64 -17.71
CA GLU A 56 -1.77 -13.01 -18.02
C GLU A 56 -1.74 -13.24 -19.54
N ALA A 57 -2.82 -12.92 -20.27
CA ALA A 57 -2.86 -13.03 -21.71
C ALA A 57 -1.79 -12.16 -22.41
N GLY A 58 -1.53 -10.97 -21.90
CA GLY A 58 -0.46 -10.11 -22.40
C GLY A 58 0.93 -10.73 -22.25
N LEU A 59 1.21 -11.38 -21.11
CA LEU A 59 2.47 -12.08 -20.86
C LEU A 59 2.59 -13.37 -21.67
N GLU A 60 1.50 -14.12 -21.84
CA GLU A 60 1.43 -15.32 -22.69
C GLU A 60 1.74 -14.98 -24.13
N ASN A 61 1.15 -13.90 -24.67
CA ASN A 61 1.46 -13.41 -26.00
C ASN A 61 2.94 -13.08 -26.22
N ILE A 62 3.66 -12.59 -25.19
CA ILE A 62 5.11 -12.34 -25.30
C ILE A 62 5.85 -13.67 -25.50
N ILE A 63 5.48 -14.72 -24.79
CA ILE A 63 6.08 -16.05 -24.91
C ILE A 63 5.73 -16.65 -26.27
N GLU A 64 4.48 -16.61 -26.70
CA GLU A 64 4.01 -17.14 -27.98
C GLU A 64 4.71 -16.47 -29.18
N ASN A 65 4.96 -15.16 -29.10
CA ASN A 65 5.64 -14.40 -30.15
C ASN A 65 7.17 -14.42 -30.09
N ALA A 66 7.77 -15.17 -29.18
CA ALA A 66 9.23 -15.26 -29.04
C ALA A 66 9.93 -16.07 -30.16
N ASN A 67 9.18 -16.59 -31.14
CA ASN A 67 9.65 -17.38 -32.28
C ASN A 67 10.46 -18.64 -31.87
N ALA A 68 10.20 -19.21 -30.71
CA ALA A 68 10.77 -20.45 -30.23
C ALA A 68 9.65 -21.44 -29.88
N PRO A 69 9.81 -22.75 -30.19
CA PRO A 69 8.86 -23.74 -29.69
C PRO A 69 8.73 -23.69 -28.18
N PHE A 70 7.52 -23.78 -27.66
CA PHE A 70 7.28 -23.78 -26.22
C PHE A 70 6.29 -24.88 -25.81
N GLN A 71 6.33 -25.26 -24.53
CA GLN A 71 5.40 -26.18 -23.88
C GLN A 71 5.18 -25.76 -22.43
N ASN A 72 4.17 -26.36 -21.78
CA ASN A 72 3.85 -26.15 -20.36
C ASN A 72 3.62 -24.67 -19.98
N LEU A 73 2.98 -23.89 -20.89
CA LEU A 73 2.64 -22.50 -20.61
C LEU A 73 1.65 -22.42 -19.47
N THR A 74 2.00 -21.63 -18.45
CA THR A 74 1.16 -21.34 -17.28
C THR A 74 1.34 -19.89 -16.87
N SER A 75 0.25 -19.27 -16.42
CA SER A 75 0.26 -17.90 -15.91
C SER A 75 -0.37 -17.80 -14.53
N SER A 76 0.00 -16.79 -13.78
CA SER A 76 -0.56 -16.50 -12.44
C SER A 76 -0.37 -15.04 -12.08
N THR A 77 -1.37 -14.47 -11.40
CA THR A 77 -1.32 -13.12 -10.86
C THR A 77 -1.44 -13.15 -9.33
N GLU A 78 -0.51 -12.49 -8.65
CA GLU A 78 -0.54 -12.24 -7.20
C GLU A 78 -1.00 -10.79 -7.01
N ASP A 79 -2.27 -10.61 -6.69
CA ASP A 79 -2.97 -9.33 -6.55
C ASP A 79 -3.11 -8.84 -5.11
N THR A 80 -2.76 -9.69 -4.14
CA THR A 80 -2.87 -9.41 -2.72
C THR A 80 -1.49 -9.36 -2.06
N ASN A 81 -1.20 -8.26 -1.38
CA ASN A 81 0.09 -8.07 -0.70
C ASN A 81 -0.08 -7.35 0.64
N ILE A 82 1.01 -7.23 1.39
CA ILE A 82 1.03 -6.48 2.64
C ILE A 82 1.39 -5.03 2.35
N GLY A 83 0.47 -4.12 2.72
CA GLY A 83 0.70 -2.69 2.72
C GLY A 83 0.97 -2.15 4.12
N TYR A 84 1.64 -1.01 4.20
CA TYR A 84 1.87 -0.30 5.45
C TYR A 84 1.75 1.21 5.26
N GLN A 85 1.29 1.87 6.32
CA GLN A 85 1.09 3.31 6.34
C GLN A 85 1.57 3.86 7.69
N ALA A 86 2.39 4.91 7.65
CA ALA A 86 2.75 5.70 8.81
C ALA A 86 2.06 7.07 8.72
N MET A 87 1.45 7.54 9.81
CA MET A 87 0.65 8.75 9.79
C MET A 87 0.91 9.68 10.96
N PHE A 88 0.68 10.95 10.71
CA PHE A 88 0.58 12.01 11.71
C PHE A 88 -0.70 12.80 11.47
N GLY A 89 -1.46 13.07 12.53
CA GLY A 89 -2.71 13.79 12.44
C GLY A 89 -2.88 14.83 13.54
N TYR A 90 -3.75 15.78 13.27
CA TYR A 90 -4.18 16.77 14.26
C TYR A 90 -5.71 16.78 14.32
N ARG A 91 -6.23 16.55 15.50
CA ARG A 91 -7.66 16.61 15.77
C ARG A 91 -8.06 18.00 16.22
N PHE A 92 -8.81 18.71 15.40
CA PHE A 92 -9.25 20.11 15.66
C PHE A 92 -10.46 20.15 16.57
N THR A 93 -11.39 19.23 16.38
CA THR A 93 -12.61 19.12 17.17
C THR A 93 -12.88 17.66 17.53
N ARG A 94 -13.90 17.40 18.34
CA ARG A 94 -14.33 16.02 18.62
C ARG A 94 -14.83 15.26 17.37
N TYR A 95 -15.16 15.99 16.29
CA TYR A 95 -15.75 15.44 15.08
C TYR A 95 -14.85 15.51 13.85
N PHE A 96 -13.73 16.26 13.92
CA PHE A 96 -12.92 16.53 12.74
C PHE A 96 -11.43 16.49 13.04
N ALA A 97 -10.66 15.86 12.13
CA ALA A 97 -9.21 15.85 12.12
C ALA A 97 -8.67 15.95 10.69
N ALA A 98 -7.38 16.31 10.56
CA ALA A 98 -6.62 16.14 9.33
C ALA A 98 -5.45 15.19 9.58
N GLU A 99 -5.08 14.43 8.57
CA GLU A 99 -3.98 13.46 8.61
C GLU A 99 -3.05 13.64 7.40
N LEU A 100 -1.76 13.51 7.66
CA LEU A 100 -0.71 13.29 6.66
C LEU A 100 -0.17 11.88 6.89
N ALA A 101 0.03 11.13 5.83
CA ALA A 101 0.59 9.79 5.92
C ALA A 101 1.58 9.52 4.79
N LEU A 102 2.44 8.52 4.99
CA LEU A 102 3.23 7.88 3.96
C LEU A 102 2.74 6.45 3.84
N ALA A 103 2.28 6.07 2.66
CA ALA A 103 1.70 4.78 2.38
C ALA A 103 2.53 4.01 1.34
N GLN A 104 2.62 2.70 1.52
CA GLN A 104 3.17 1.75 0.55
C GLN A 104 2.24 0.55 0.51
N PHE A 105 1.79 0.17 -0.68
CA PHE A 105 0.70 -0.81 -0.80
C PHE A 105 1.17 -2.20 -1.22
N GLY A 106 2.50 -2.45 -1.28
CA GLY A 106 3.04 -3.71 -1.76
C GLY A 106 3.09 -3.76 -3.29
N GLU A 107 3.23 -4.96 -3.84
CA GLU A 107 3.45 -5.16 -5.27
C GLU A 107 2.35 -6.07 -5.84
N LEU A 108 1.79 -5.68 -6.99
CA LEU A 108 1.04 -6.56 -7.88
C LEU A 108 2.04 -7.28 -8.78
N LYS A 109 1.95 -8.61 -8.89
CA LYS A 109 2.86 -9.38 -9.71
C LYS A 109 2.12 -10.39 -10.56
N SER A 110 2.24 -10.25 -11.88
CA SER A 110 1.79 -11.25 -12.85
C SER A 110 2.99 -11.96 -13.47
N THR A 111 2.92 -13.26 -13.62
CA THR A 111 4.03 -14.07 -14.17
C THR A 111 3.48 -15.12 -15.10
N ALA A 112 4.02 -15.19 -16.32
CA ALA A 112 3.85 -16.32 -17.23
C ALA A 112 5.15 -17.14 -17.28
N ARG A 113 5.02 -18.45 -17.29
CA ARG A 113 6.10 -19.44 -17.32
C ARG A 113 5.86 -20.44 -18.41
N ALA A 114 6.92 -20.82 -19.13
CA ALA A 114 6.92 -21.90 -20.13
C ALA A 114 8.30 -22.56 -20.17
N GLU A 115 8.38 -23.70 -20.83
CA GLU A 115 9.64 -24.28 -21.28
C GLU A 115 9.79 -23.96 -22.76
N MET A 116 10.92 -23.35 -23.15
CA MET A 116 11.20 -22.89 -24.51
C MET A 116 12.43 -23.58 -25.07
N ASP A 117 12.39 -23.95 -26.36
CA ASP A 117 13.52 -24.56 -27.07
C ASP A 117 14.18 -23.52 -27.99
N PHE A 118 15.44 -23.19 -27.70
CA PHE A 118 16.27 -22.29 -28.51
C PHE A 118 17.29 -23.05 -29.40
N GLY A 119 17.09 -24.38 -29.53
CA GLY A 119 17.92 -25.24 -30.39
C GLY A 119 18.77 -26.28 -29.66
N ASP A 120 18.92 -26.15 -28.35
CA ASP A 120 19.68 -27.06 -27.48
C ASP A 120 18.78 -27.85 -26.51
N GLY A 121 17.48 -27.83 -26.73
CA GLY A 121 16.44 -28.45 -25.89
C GLY A 121 15.63 -27.46 -25.07
N PHE A 122 14.60 -27.98 -24.37
CA PHE A 122 13.71 -27.15 -23.58
C PHE A 122 14.37 -26.64 -22.30
N VAL A 123 14.34 -25.32 -22.12
CA VAL A 123 14.82 -24.65 -20.91
C VAL A 123 13.70 -23.82 -20.28
N PRO A 124 13.68 -23.65 -18.95
CA PRO A 124 12.67 -22.86 -18.28
C PRO A 124 12.78 -21.37 -18.64
N ALA A 125 11.65 -20.79 -19.05
CA ALA A 125 11.51 -19.37 -19.36
C ALA A 125 10.35 -18.77 -18.58
N SER A 126 10.47 -17.52 -18.18
CA SER A 126 9.39 -16.77 -17.54
C SER A 126 9.45 -15.30 -17.90
N VAL A 127 8.26 -14.68 -17.96
CA VAL A 127 8.08 -13.24 -18.09
C VAL A 127 7.25 -12.77 -16.91
N SER A 128 7.67 -11.70 -16.25
CA SER A 128 7.01 -11.16 -15.07
C SER A 128 6.75 -9.67 -15.22
N LEU A 129 5.55 -9.25 -14.91
CA LEU A 129 5.14 -7.86 -14.76
C LEU A 129 5.00 -7.57 -13.27
N THR A 130 5.71 -6.56 -12.79
CA THR A 130 5.60 -6.09 -11.41
C THR A 130 5.11 -4.64 -11.41
N TYR A 131 4.08 -4.36 -10.64
CA TYR A 131 3.55 -3.03 -10.41
C TYR A 131 3.62 -2.71 -8.92
N SER A 132 4.14 -1.54 -8.56
CA SER A 132 4.18 -1.06 -7.19
C SER A 132 3.73 0.39 -7.12
N ALA A 133 3.02 0.75 -6.05
CA ALA A 133 2.52 2.09 -5.84
C ALA A 133 2.61 2.50 -4.37
N GLY A 134 2.84 3.79 -4.16
CA GLY A 134 2.89 4.38 -2.83
C GLY A 134 3.18 5.87 -2.89
N GLY A 135 3.13 6.52 -1.72
CA GLY A 135 3.41 7.94 -1.64
C GLY A 135 2.80 8.63 -0.42
N PRO A 136 2.91 9.96 -0.36
CA PRO A 136 2.26 10.76 0.66
C PRO A 136 0.76 10.87 0.44
N VAL A 137 -0.01 10.77 1.54
CA VAL A 137 -1.47 10.92 1.60
C VAL A 137 -1.82 12.11 2.45
N ILE A 138 -2.72 12.96 1.97
CA ILE A 138 -3.35 14.02 2.77
C ILE A 138 -4.84 13.72 2.90
N SER A 139 -5.38 13.79 4.11
CA SER A 139 -6.78 13.41 4.36
C SER A 139 -7.48 14.29 5.38
N ALA A 140 -8.77 14.50 5.14
CA ALA A 140 -9.74 14.96 6.12
C ALA A 140 -10.44 13.75 6.76
N ILE A 141 -10.61 13.77 8.08
CA ILE A 141 -11.21 12.70 8.86
C ILE A 141 -12.45 13.23 9.57
N GLY A 142 -13.62 12.72 9.18
CA GLY A 142 -14.86 12.92 9.90
C GLY A 142 -15.01 11.86 10.99
N ILE A 143 -15.30 12.25 12.23
CA ILE A 143 -15.28 11.36 13.40
C ILE A 143 -16.65 11.33 14.05
N LEU A 144 -17.19 10.16 14.27
CA LEU A 144 -18.41 9.91 15.06
C LEU A 144 -18.02 9.20 16.37
N PRO A 145 -17.96 9.93 17.52
CA PRO A 145 -17.66 9.30 18.80
C PRO A 145 -18.84 8.46 19.29
N ILE A 146 -18.55 7.23 19.76
CA ILE A 146 -19.52 6.32 20.36
C ILE A 146 -19.09 6.04 21.80
N GLY A 147 -19.67 6.78 22.72
CA GLY A 147 -19.23 6.78 24.11
C GLY A 147 -17.80 7.29 24.29
N ASP A 148 -17.11 6.78 25.32
CA ASP A 148 -15.77 7.27 25.70
C ASP A 148 -14.62 6.46 25.09
N LYS A 149 -14.89 5.26 24.55
CA LYS A 149 -13.83 4.35 24.12
C LYS A 149 -13.81 4.12 22.61
N PHE A 150 -14.93 4.35 21.92
CA PHE A 150 -15.08 3.96 20.53
C PHE A 150 -15.32 5.15 19.62
N LYS A 151 -14.85 5.06 18.41
CA LYS A 151 -15.08 6.04 17.34
C LYS A 151 -15.21 5.32 16.02
N PHE A 152 -16.25 5.66 15.28
CA PHE A 152 -16.24 5.47 13.83
C PHE A 152 -15.66 6.71 13.17
N PHE A 153 -15.05 6.53 12.02
CA PHE A 153 -14.58 7.65 11.23
C PHE A 153 -14.70 7.35 9.74
N ALA A 154 -14.81 8.42 8.97
CA ALA A 154 -14.71 8.41 7.53
C ALA A 154 -13.48 9.24 7.12
N ARG A 155 -12.75 8.76 6.11
CA ARG A 155 -11.60 9.42 5.49
C ARG A 155 -11.99 9.88 4.09
N LEU A 156 -11.56 11.09 3.74
CA LEU A 156 -11.55 11.61 2.39
C LEU A 156 -10.21 12.28 2.16
N GLY A 157 -9.49 11.89 1.12
CA GLY A 157 -8.15 12.40 0.88
C GLY A 157 -7.65 12.18 -0.53
N TYR A 158 -6.40 12.53 -0.72
CA TYR A 158 -5.63 12.30 -1.94
C TYR A 158 -4.30 11.65 -1.61
N LEU A 159 -3.94 10.64 -2.37
CA LEU A 159 -2.62 10.05 -2.46
C LEU A 159 -1.88 10.72 -3.61
N PHE A 160 -0.68 11.17 -3.37
CA PHE A 160 0.26 11.58 -4.41
C PHE A 160 1.11 10.37 -4.75
N THR A 161 0.64 9.62 -5.73
CA THR A 161 1.18 8.32 -6.09
C THR A 161 2.45 8.46 -6.89
N SER A 162 3.47 7.69 -6.51
CA SER A 162 4.57 7.33 -7.39
C SER A 162 4.43 5.84 -7.68
N SER A 163 4.24 5.51 -8.95
CA SER A 163 4.04 4.13 -9.42
C SER A 163 5.19 3.70 -10.30
N ASP A 164 5.64 2.48 -10.09
CA ASP A 164 6.69 1.81 -10.87
C ASP A 164 6.11 0.53 -11.50
N ARG A 165 6.29 0.36 -12.81
CA ARG A 165 5.95 -0.84 -13.56
C ARG A 165 7.21 -1.38 -14.20
N GLU A 166 7.53 -2.64 -13.95
CA GLU A 166 8.71 -3.32 -14.48
C GLU A 166 8.30 -4.60 -15.20
N LEU A 167 8.81 -4.77 -16.43
CA LEU A 167 8.68 -6.00 -17.21
C LEU A 167 10.05 -6.68 -17.26
N SER A 168 10.13 -7.87 -16.71
CA SER A 168 11.36 -8.66 -16.63
C SER A 168 11.17 -10.06 -17.21
N SER A 169 12.28 -10.67 -17.65
CA SER A 169 12.31 -12.05 -18.10
C SER A 169 13.39 -12.87 -17.40
N ARG A 170 13.22 -14.17 -17.44
CA ARG A 170 14.27 -15.12 -17.03
C ARG A 170 14.23 -16.32 -17.95
N VAL A 171 15.37 -16.66 -18.54
CA VAL A 171 15.57 -17.81 -19.42
C VAL A 171 16.76 -18.59 -18.91
N ASP A 172 16.61 -19.88 -18.64
CA ASP A 172 17.65 -20.76 -18.09
C ASP A 172 18.39 -20.13 -16.88
N GLY A 173 17.65 -19.49 -15.98
CA GLY A 173 18.21 -18.80 -14.82
C GLY A 173 18.82 -17.41 -15.10
N GLN A 174 19.06 -17.04 -16.36
CA GLN A 174 19.57 -15.73 -16.75
C GLN A 174 18.46 -14.70 -16.75
N ALA A 175 18.65 -13.61 -15.99
CA ALA A 175 17.70 -12.52 -15.89
C ALA A 175 17.88 -11.52 -17.04
N GLY A 176 16.77 -11.11 -17.65
CA GLY A 176 16.67 -10.02 -18.62
C GLY A 176 15.65 -8.98 -18.14
N SER A 177 15.75 -7.76 -18.67
CA SER A 177 14.74 -6.72 -18.45
C SER A 177 14.28 -6.21 -19.82
N PHE A 178 12.96 -6.15 -20.00
CA PHE A 178 12.34 -5.58 -21.21
C PHE A 178 12.08 -4.08 -21.09
N GLY A 179 12.11 -3.54 -19.88
CA GLY A 179 11.88 -2.11 -19.62
C GLY A 179 11.18 -1.85 -18.30
N SER A 180 11.19 -0.58 -17.94
CA SER A 180 10.44 -0.06 -16.79
C SER A 180 9.74 1.25 -17.17
N ALA A 181 8.60 1.48 -16.58
CA ALA A 181 7.87 2.74 -16.68
C ALA A 181 7.62 3.29 -15.28
N LYS A 182 7.68 4.61 -15.15
CA LYS A 182 7.35 5.33 -13.92
C LYS A 182 6.26 6.34 -14.22
N GLY A 183 5.32 6.46 -13.28
CA GLY A 183 4.23 7.42 -13.36
C GLY A 183 4.00 8.08 -12.02
N ASP A 184 3.57 9.34 -12.07
CA ASP A 184 3.12 10.09 -10.90
C ASP A 184 1.67 10.49 -11.13
N SER A 185 0.82 10.30 -10.12
CA SER A 185 -0.61 10.65 -10.19
C SER A 185 -1.11 11.22 -8.86
N GLN A 186 -2.35 11.71 -8.87
CA GLN A 186 -3.05 12.17 -7.68
C GLN A 186 -4.37 11.41 -7.62
N ASP A 187 -4.46 10.48 -6.69
CA ASP A 187 -5.54 9.51 -6.65
C ASP A 187 -6.43 9.74 -5.42
N PRO A 188 -7.75 9.79 -5.57
CA PRO A 188 -8.64 9.98 -4.44
C PRO A 188 -8.61 8.76 -3.52
N VAL A 189 -8.60 9.03 -2.21
CA VAL A 189 -8.63 8.02 -1.15
C VAL A 189 -9.90 8.18 -0.36
N TYR A 190 -10.68 7.12 -0.30
CA TYR A 190 -11.87 7.02 0.54
C TYR A 190 -11.64 5.96 1.61
N GLY A 191 -12.17 6.17 2.80
CA GLY A 191 -12.02 5.17 3.84
C GLY A 191 -13.08 5.26 4.92
N LEU A 192 -13.33 4.13 5.54
CA LEU A 192 -14.15 3.99 6.73
C LEU A 192 -13.35 3.22 7.77
N GLY A 193 -13.49 3.58 9.03
CA GLY A 193 -12.76 2.89 10.06
C GLY A 193 -13.35 3.02 11.45
N PHE A 194 -12.74 2.26 12.32
CA PHE A 194 -13.12 2.16 13.70
C PHE A 194 -11.88 2.28 14.59
N SER A 195 -11.97 3.06 15.66
CA SER A 195 -10.91 3.20 16.64
C SER A 195 -11.41 2.82 18.03
N TRP A 196 -10.65 1.96 18.68
CA TRP A 196 -10.85 1.58 20.09
C TRP A 196 -9.75 2.18 20.96
N HIS A 197 -10.13 3.04 21.90
CA HIS A 197 -9.22 3.65 22.85
C HIS A 197 -8.97 2.73 24.04
N ILE A 198 -7.77 2.13 24.08
CA ILE A 198 -7.34 1.29 25.20
C ILE A 198 -7.15 2.17 26.44
N ASN A 199 -6.51 3.33 26.27
CA ASN A 199 -6.27 4.31 27.33
C ASN A 199 -6.22 5.74 26.74
N GLN A 200 -5.66 6.71 27.47
CA GLN A 200 -5.59 8.09 27.02
C GLN A 200 -4.57 8.32 25.92
N VAL A 201 -3.56 7.46 25.82
CA VAL A 201 -2.44 7.58 24.88
C VAL A 201 -2.63 6.64 23.70
N TYR A 202 -3.04 5.39 23.91
CA TYR A 202 -3.06 4.35 22.91
C TYR A 202 -4.48 4.02 22.42
N SER A 203 -4.59 3.84 21.13
CA SER A 203 -5.79 3.33 20.45
C SER A 203 -5.41 2.29 19.41
N ILE A 204 -6.25 1.28 19.25
CA ILE A 204 -6.22 0.39 18.08
C ILE A 204 -7.16 0.98 17.04
N ARG A 205 -6.75 0.92 15.78
CA ARG A 205 -7.50 1.41 14.62
C ARG A 205 -7.62 0.31 13.60
N ALA A 206 -8.85 0.04 13.17
CA ALA A 206 -9.15 -0.76 11.99
C ALA A 206 -9.67 0.17 10.90
N GLU A 207 -9.21 -0.01 9.67
CA GLU A 207 -9.56 0.85 8.55
C GLU A 207 -9.72 0.05 7.28
N TYR A 208 -10.75 0.38 6.50
CA TYR A 208 -10.99 -0.03 5.14
C TYR A 208 -10.80 1.20 4.25
N GLN A 209 -9.91 1.11 3.27
CA GLN A 209 -9.63 2.19 2.33
C GLN A 209 -9.84 1.69 0.90
N MET A 210 -10.35 2.58 0.06
CA MET A 210 -10.49 2.40 -1.38
C MET A 210 -9.74 3.52 -2.09
N LEU A 211 -8.97 3.16 -3.07
CA LEU A 211 -8.25 4.06 -3.97
C LEU A 211 -8.64 3.67 -5.38
N ASN A 212 -9.24 4.61 -6.10
CA ASN A 212 -9.69 4.37 -7.46
C ASN A 212 -8.70 5.00 -8.44
N SER A 213 -8.46 4.29 -9.56
CA SER A 213 -7.59 4.75 -10.65
C SER A 213 -6.17 5.07 -10.19
N LEU A 214 -5.58 4.17 -9.37
CA LEU A 214 -4.24 4.32 -8.84
C LEU A 214 -3.21 4.19 -9.96
N GLY A 215 -2.44 5.25 -10.21
CA GLY A 215 -1.40 5.26 -11.24
C GLY A 215 -1.70 6.21 -12.41
N GLN A 216 -0.98 6.04 -13.51
CA GLN A 216 -1.09 6.90 -14.69
C GLN A 216 -1.44 6.04 -15.91
N ALA A 217 -2.65 6.23 -16.47
CA ALA A 217 -3.24 5.41 -17.53
C ALA A 217 -2.33 5.20 -18.74
N ASP A 218 -1.64 6.25 -19.18
CA ASP A 218 -0.80 6.26 -20.38
C ASP A 218 0.65 5.79 -20.13
N ARG A 219 1.05 5.53 -18.88
CA ARG A 219 2.42 5.12 -18.53
C ARG A 219 2.49 3.82 -17.74
N THR A 220 1.82 3.75 -16.63
CA THR A 220 1.89 2.60 -15.71
C THR A 220 0.62 1.76 -15.69
N GLY A 221 -0.47 2.28 -16.28
CA GLY A 221 -1.82 1.77 -16.11
C GLY A 221 -2.48 2.32 -14.85
N GLU A 222 -3.78 2.16 -14.76
CA GLU A 222 -4.59 2.50 -13.59
C GLU A 222 -5.17 1.21 -13.01
N GLU A 223 -5.07 1.05 -11.69
CA GLU A 223 -5.60 -0.10 -10.98
C GLU A 223 -6.41 0.38 -9.76
N ASP A 224 -7.53 -0.23 -9.49
CA ASP A 224 -8.25 0.01 -8.25
C ASP A 224 -7.61 -0.78 -7.11
N LEU A 225 -7.56 -0.16 -5.93
CA LEU A 225 -6.91 -0.75 -4.77
C LEU A 225 -7.83 -0.67 -3.56
N THR A 226 -8.02 -1.80 -2.91
CA THR A 226 -8.65 -1.91 -1.59
C THR A 226 -7.63 -2.28 -0.53
N VAL A 227 -7.66 -1.58 0.61
CA VAL A 227 -6.78 -1.85 1.75
C VAL A 227 -7.61 -2.11 2.99
N ILE A 228 -7.36 -3.23 3.67
CA ILE A 228 -7.92 -3.54 4.98
C ILE A 228 -6.78 -3.62 5.99
N GLY A 229 -6.75 -2.71 6.95
CA GLY A 229 -5.62 -2.57 7.85
C GLY A 229 -5.98 -2.46 9.32
N LEU A 230 -5.02 -2.85 10.14
CA LEU A 230 -5.01 -2.67 11.59
C LEU A 230 -3.79 -1.85 12.00
N GLY A 231 -3.96 -0.97 12.97
CA GLY A 231 -2.87 -0.12 13.42
C GLY A 231 -2.98 0.34 14.85
N VAL A 232 -1.91 0.99 15.28
CA VAL A 232 -1.80 1.62 16.60
C VAL A 232 -1.66 3.11 16.43
N ILE A 233 -2.46 3.86 17.17
CA ILE A 233 -2.44 5.32 17.23
C ILE A 233 -2.01 5.76 18.61
N ILE A 234 -1.08 6.69 18.66
CA ILE A 234 -0.52 7.31 19.87
C ILE A 234 -0.95 8.77 19.88
N ARG A 235 -1.51 9.23 20.98
CA ARG A 235 -1.93 10.65 21.19
C ARG A 235 -0.93 11.36 22.09
N PHE A 236 -0.63 12.58 21.72
CA PHE A 236 0.29 13.44 22.44
C PHE A 236 -0.39 14.47 23.34
#